data_c428633324c0b2d6ec22db26a20cc780
#
_entry.id   c428633324c0b2d6ec22db26a20cc780
#
_cell.length_a   1.000
_cell.length_b   1.000
_cell.length_c   1.000
_cell.angle_alpha   90.00
_cell.angle_beta   90.00
_cell.angle_gamma   90.00
#
_symmetry.space_group_name_H-M   'P 1'
#
loop_
_entity.id
_entity.type
_entity.pdbx_description
1 polymer ?
#
loop_
_entity_poly.entity_id
_entity_poly.type
_entity_poly.pdbx_seq_one_letter_code
_entity_poly.pdbx_strand_id
1 'polypeptide(L)'
;MTAKLRAYLATLPGATLSIQWGDDHVWKVGGKMFAILRAPDAKAQPISFKTSDDSFAILTGLAGIVPAPYLARARWVQIDRPSRLKPAELKAYLARAHALVAAGLTKKARAALGL
;
A
#
# COMPACT_ATOMS: atom_id res chain seq x y z
N MET A 1 -5.63 4.58 15.67
CA MET A 1 -4.84 5.42 14.76
C MET A 1 -4.95 5.00 13.30
N THR A 2 -4.75 3.73 12.98
CA THR A 2 -4.85 3.26 11.59
C THR A 2 -6.20 2.61 11.25
N ALA A 3 -7.15 2.60 12.16
CA ALA A 3 -8.42 1.90 11.96
C ALA A 3 -9.20 2.41 10.74
N LYS A 4 -9.29 3.72 10.57
CA LYS A 4 -9.97 4.33 9.42
C LYS A 4 -9.25 4.00 8.12
N LEU A 5 -7.93 3.99 8.14
CA LEU A 5 -7.11 3.66 6.98
C LEU A 5 -7.32 2.20 6.56
N ARG A 6 -7.34 1.29 7.54
CA ARG A 6 -7.59 -0.14 7.29
C ARG A 6 -8.98 -0.38 6.74
N ALA A 7 -9.98 0.30 7.30
CA ALA A 7 -11.35 0.24 6.79
C ALA A 7 -11.42 0.73 5.34
N TYR A 8 -10.69 1.80 5.02
CA TYR A 8 -10.63 2.30 3.64
C TYR A 8 -10.00 1.27 2.69
N LEU A 9 -8.88 0.67 3.08
CA LEU A 9 -8.22 -0.35 2.26
C LEU A 9 -9.15 -1.52 1.94
N ALA A 10 -9.97 -1.91 2.91
CA ALA A 10 -10.94 -2.99 2.73
C ALA A 10 -12.04 -2.65 1.72
N THR A 11 -12.27 -1.37 1.43
CA THR A 11 -13.28 -0.95 0.45
C THR A 11 -12.75 -0.95 -0.98
N LEU A 12 -11.45 -1.03 -1.19
CA LEU A 12 -10.89 -1.01 -2.54
C LEU A 12 -11.30 -2.28 -3.30
N PRO A 13 -11.70 -2.15 -4.58
CA PRO A 13 -12.24 -3.28 -5.33
C PRO A 13 -11.32 -4.49 -5.38
N GLY A 14 -11.80 -5.64 -4.94
CA GLY A 14 -11.04 -6.89 -4.95
C GLY A 14 -9.92 -6.96 -3.93
N ALA A 15 -9.82 -6.00 -3.00
CA ALA A 15 -8.78 -5.99 -1.98
C ALA A 15 -8.99 -7.11 -0.97
N THR A 16 -7.91 -7.82 -0.64
CA THR A 16 -7.90 -8.86 0.38
C THR A 16 -6.76 -8.61 1.36
N LEU A 17 -6.93 -9.09 2.58
CA LEU A 17 -5.92 -8.98 3.63
C LEU A 17 -5.30 -10.36 3.87
N SER A 18 -3.97 -10.39 3.91
CA SER A 18 -3.21 -11.59 4.28
C SER A 18 -2.25 -11.22 5.41
N ILE A 19 -2.17 -12.03 6.44
CA ILE A 19 -1.22 -11.84 7.53
C ILE A 19 0.00 -12.68 7.21
N GLN A 20 1.16 -12.02 7.07
CA GLN A 20 2.40 -12.68 6.62
C GLN A 20 3.57 -12.20 7.48
N TRP A 21 4.68 -12.94 7.41
CA TRP A 21 5.93 -12.58 8.09
C TRP A 21 5.74 -12.23 9.57
N GLY A 22 4.99 -13.08 10.29
CA GLY A 22 4.60 -12.81 11.66
C GLY A 22 3.30 -12.03 11.69
N ASP A 23 3.36 -10.72 11.91
CA ASP A 23 2.17 -9.91 12.12
C ASP A 23 1.96 -8.82 11.05
N ASP A 24 2.64 -8.90 9.92
CA ASP A 24 2.47 -7.92 8.86
C ASP A 24 1.12 -8.12 8.16
N HIS A 25 0.38 -7.03 8.05
CA HIS A 25 -0.90 -6.99 7.34
C HIS A 25 -0.64 -6.60 5.89
N VAL A 26 -0.72 -7.59 5.01
CA VAL A 26 -0.41 -7.42 3.59
C VAL A 26 -1.70 -7.32 2.79
N TRP A 27 -1.92 -6.16 2.19
CA TRP A 27 -3.09 -5.90 1.36
C TRP A 27 -2.79 -6.26 -0.08
N LYS A 28 -3.66 -7.05 -0.68
CA LYS A 28 -3.46 -7.61 -2.03
C LYS A 28 -4.68 -7.37 -2.91
N VAL A 29 -4.42 -7.36 -4.20
CA VAL A 29 -5.44 -7.42 -5.25
C VAL A 29 -4.99 -8.44 -6.29
N GLY A 30 -5.84 -9.41 -6.60
CA GLY A 30 -5.48 -10.50 -7.51
C GLY A 30 -4.29 -11.32 -7.05
N GLY A 31 -4.10 -11.45 -5.74
CA GLY A 31 -2.98 -12.18 -5.15
C GLY A 31 -1.66 -11.41 -5.13
N LYS A 32 -1.63 -10.16 -5.61
CA LYS A 32 -0.42 -9.33 -5.62
C LYS A 32 -0.51 -8.22 -4.59
N MET A 33 0.57 -8.00 -3.86
CA MET A 33 0.66 -6.96 -2.82
C MET A 33 0.55 -5.58 -3.42
N PHE A 34 -0.13 -4.67 -2.72
CA PHE A 34 -0.09 -3.24 -3.04
C PHE A 34 0.20 -2.36 -1.82
N ALA A 35 0.01 -2.86 -0.62
CA ALA A 35 0.32 -2.13 0.61
C ALA A 35 0.64 -3.09 1.74
N ILE A 36 1.54 -2.68 2.64
CA ILE A 36 1.92 -3.46 3.82
C ILE A 36 1.84 -2.55 5.04
N LEU A 37 1.09 -2.98 6.04
CA LEU A 37 0.97 -2.34 7.34
C LEU A 37 1.42 -3.34 8.41
N ARG A 38 1.74 -2.84 9.60
CA ARG A 38 1.96 -3.73 10.74
C ARG A 38 0.65 -4.04 11.44
N ALA A 39 0.70 -4.97 12.40
CA ALA A 39 -0.46 -5.26 13.25
C ALA A 39 -0.99 -3.97 13.91
N PRO A 40 -2.31 -3.85 14.10
CA PRO A 40 -2.89 -2.60 14.63
C PRO A 40 -2.36 -2.17 15.99
N ASP A 41 -1.89 -3.11 16.81
CA ASP A 41 -1.35 -2.87 18.15
C ASP A 41 0.16 -2.69 18.18
N ALA A 42 0.84 -2.74 17.05
CA ALA A 42 2.28 -2.53 17.00
C ALA A 42 2.62 -1.10 17.42
N LYS A 43 3.72 -0.93 18.15
CA LYS A 43 4.17 0.40 18.61
C LYS A 43 4.49 1.32 17.43
N ALA A 44 5.28 0.83 16.48
CA ALA A 44 5.57 1.57 15.26
C ALA A 44 4.57 1.15 14.18
N GLN A 45 4.10 2.12 13.40
CA GLN A 45 3.11 1.90 12.35
C GLN A 45 3.64 2.38 10.99
N PRO A 46 4.76 1.80 10.50
CA PRO A 46 5.23 2.13 9.16
C PRO A 46 4.24 1.60 8.12
N ILE A 47 4.17 2.27 6.99
CA ILE A 47 3.33 1.85 5.87
C ILE A 47 4.19 1.79 4.62
N SER A 48 4.14 0.67 3.91
CA SER A 48 4.81 0.51 2.62
C SER A 48 3.76 0.33 1.53
N PHE A 49 3.98 0.94 0.37
CA PHE A 49 3.03 0.82 -0.73
C PHE A 49 3.70 1.07 -2.07
N LYS A 50 3.08 0.53 -3.12
CA LYS A 50 3.52 0.70 -4.49
C LYS A 50 3.24 2.12 -4.99
N THR A 51 4.17 2.69 -5.75
CA THR A 51 4.01 4.02 -6.35
C THR A 51 4.35 3.99 -7.84
N SER A 52 3.98 5.07 -8.54
CA SER A 52 4.51 5.36 -9.88
C SER A 52 5.94 5.86 -9.76
N ASP A 53 6.68 5.91 -10.88
CA ASP A 53 8.03 6.46 -10.90
C ASP A 53 8.05 7.91 -10.40
N ASP A 54 7.11 8.74 -10.86
CA ASP A 54 7.02 10.14 -10.45
C ASP A 54 6.74 10.28 -8.96
N SER A 55 5.76 9.54 -8.45
CA SER A 55 5.44 9.58 -7.01
C SER A 55 6.58 9.06 -6.15
N PHE A 56 7.29 8.04 -6.61
CA PHE A 56 8.46 7.52 -5.93
C PHE A 56 9.52 8.61 -5.75
N ALA A 57 9.82 9.35 -6.82
CA ALA A 57 10.81 10.41 -6.77
C ALA A 57 10.38 11.55 -5.83
N ILE A 58 9.11 11.94 -5.87
CA ILE A 58 8.57 13.00 -5.02
C ILE A 58 8.57 12.57 -3.55
N LEU A 59 8.01 11.41 -3.25
CA LEU A 59 7.83 10.96 -1.88
C LEU A 59 9.16 10.68 -1.17
N THR A 60 10.12 10.07 -1.85
CA THR A 60 11.41 9.78 -1.24
C THR A 60 12.26 11.01 -0.96
N GLY A 61 11.84 12.17 -1.46
CA GLY A 61 12.43 13.46 -1.09
C GLY A 61 11.87 14.07 0.19
N LEU A 62 10.84 13.46 0.78
CA LEU A 62 10.19 13.97 1.98
C LEU A 62 10.74 13.29 3.24
N ALA A 63 10.73 14.03 4.35
CA ALA A 63 11.19 13.48 5.62
C ALA A 63 10.36 12.27 6.05
N GLY A 64 11.05 11.22 6.51
CA GLY A 64 10.40 10.00 7.01
C GLY A 64 9.91 9.05 5.93
N ILE A 65 10.18 9.35 4.66
CA ILE A 65 9.79 8.49 3.53
C ILE A 65 11.04 8.04 2.79
N VAL A 66 11.22 6.74 2.70
CA VAL A 66 12.40 6.12 2.07
C VAL A 66 11.96 5.08 1.05
N PRO A 67 12.85 4.70 0.10
CA PRO A 67 12.59 3.52 -0.71
C PRO A 67 12.37 2.30 0.19
N ALA A 68 11.32 1.53 -0.06
CA ALA A 68 11.02 0.39 0.79
C ALA A 68 12.11 -0.68 0.68
N PRO A 69 12.61 -1.22 1.81
CA PRO A 69 13.60 -2.29 1.78
C PRO A 69 13.13 -3.46 0.92
N TYR A 70 14.01 -3.99 0.08
CA TYR A 70 13.78 -5.10 -0.85
C TYR A 70 12.78 -4.83 -1.98
N LEU A 71 12.03 -3.73 -1.93
CA LEU A 71 10.97 -3.41 -2.88
C LEU A 71 11.21 -2.10 -3.65
N ALA A 72 12.38 -1.50 -3.49
CA ALA A 72 12.71 -0.22 -4.12
C ALA A 72 12.69 -0.30 -5.65
N ARG A 73 13.13 -1.41 -6.24
CA ARG A 73 13.10 -1.61 -7.70
C ARG A 73 11.69 -1.58 -8.27
N ALA A 74 10.73 -2.09 -7.50
CA ALA A 74 9.32 -2.07 -7.89
C ALA A 74 8.64 -0.74 -7.55
N ARG A 75 9.42 0.27 -7.18
CA ARG A 75 8.92 1.62 -6.82
C ARG A 75 7.99 1.60 -5.62
N TRP A 76 8.34 0.83 -4.61
CA TRP A 76 7.68 0.88 -3.32
C TRP A 76 8.39 1.89 -2.42
N VAL A 77 7.60 2.62 -1.65
CA VAL A 77 8.10 3.52 -0.60
C VAL A 77 7.67 2.99 0.76
N GLN A 78 8.40 3.41 1.80
CA GLN A 78 8.03 3.16 3.18
C GLN A 78 7.98 4.48 3.93
N ILE A 79 6.84 4.79 4.53
CA ILE A 79 6.72 5.93 5.43
C ILE A 79 6.83 5.41 6.88
N ASP A 80 7.55 6.15 7.72
CA ASP A 80 7.81 5.69 9.08
C ASP A 80 6.58 5.76 9.98
N ARG A 81 5.63 6.63 9.66
CA ARG A 81 4.36 6.78 10.38
C ARG A 81 3.30 7.44 9.49
N PRO A 82 2.01 7.12 9.73
CA PRO A 82 0.93 7.65 8.87
C PRO A 82 0.86 9.17 8.82
N SER A 83 1.26 9.85 9.90
CA SER A 83 1.15 11.32 10.01
C SER A 83 2.13 12.09 9.14
N ARG A 84 3.05 11.42 8.43
CA ARG A 84 3.92 12.10 7.46
C ARG A 84 3.15 12.70 6.29
N LEU A 85 2.00 12.16 5.99
CA LEU A 85 1.10 12.66 4.94
C LEU A 85 -0.26 12.98 5.55
N LYS A 86 -0.97 13.92 4.94
CA LYS A 86 -2.36 14.19 5.33
C LYS A 86 -3.22 12.94 5.05
N PRO A 87 -4.26 12.67 5.86
CA PRO A 87 -5.09 11.48 5.65
C PRO A 87 -5.63 11.33 4.24
N ALA A 88 -6.08 12.44 3.62
CA ALA A 88 -6.60 12.41 2.25
C ALA A 88 -5.52 12.06 1.23
N GLU A 89 -4.30 12.58 1.43
CA GLU A 89 -3.17 12.27 0.56
C GLU A 89 -2.77 10.80 0.67
N LEU A 90 -2.66 10.30 1.90
CA LEU A 90 -2.32 8.91 2.13
C LEU A 90 -3.34 7.96 1.49
N LYS A 91 -4.63 8.24 1.66
CA LYS A 91 -5.69 7.47 1.00
C LYS A 91 -5.55 7.49 -0.51
N ALA A 92 -5.25 8.65 -1.09
CA ALA A 92 -5.08 8.79 -2.54
C ALA A 92 -3.89 7.95 -3.04
N TYR A 93 -2.76 7.96 -2.32
CA TYR A 93 -1.61 7.13 -2.69
C TYR A 93 -1.91 5.64 -2.57
N LEU A 94 -2.64 5.23 -1.54
CA LEU A 94 -3.02 3.83 -1.37
C LEU A 94 -4.01 3.37 -2.46
N ALA A 95 -4.95 4.22 -2.85
CA ALA A 95 -5.83 3.94 -3.98
C ALA A 95 -5.07 3.80 -5.29
N ARG A 96 -4.05 4.64 -5.50
CA ARG A 96 -3.18 4.53 -6.69
C ARG A 96 -2.33 3.28 -6.65
N ALA A 97 -1.82 2.89 -5.47
CA ALA A 97 -1.08 1.65 -5.31
C ALA A 97 -1.92 0.44 -5.73
N HIS A 98 -3.15 0.40 -5.27
CA HIS A 98 -4.12 -0.61 -5.68
C HIS A 98 -4.33 -0.60 -7.20
N ALA A 99 -4.58 0.57 -7.78
CA ALA A 99 -4.83 0.71 -9.21
C ALA A 99 -3.62 0.29 -10.06
N LEU A 100 -2.41 0.65 -9.63
CA LEU A 100 -1.18 0.27 -10.33
C LEU A 100 -1.00 -1.24 -10.37
N VAL A 101 -1.22 -1.91 -9.25
CA VAL A 101 -1.10 -3.36 -9.17
C VAL A 101 -2.22 -4.03 -9.95
N ALA A 102 -3.45 -3.54 -9.84
CA ALA A 102 -4.59 -4.07 -10.58
C ALA A 102 -4.39 -3.96 -12.09
N ALA A 103 -3.81 -2.85 -12.56
CA ALA A 103 -3.51 -2.66 -13.99
C ALA A 103 -2.52 -3.68 -14.54
N GLY A 104 -1.64 -4.22 -13.68
CA GLY A 104 -0.69 -5.26 -14.06
C GLY A 104 -1.26 -6.67 -14.09
N LEU A 105 -2.51 -6.87 -13.67
CA LEU A 105 -3.16 -8.17 -13.72
C LEU A 105 -3.58 -8.51 -15.15
N THR A 106 -3.72 -9.82 -15.43
CA THR A 106 -4.27 -10.27 -16.71
C THR A 106 -5.72 -9.82 -16.86
N LYS A 107 -6.21 -9.75 -18.10
CA LYS A 107 -7.63 -9.46 -18.37
C LYS A 107 -8.55 -10.43 -17.62
N LYS A 108 -8.19 -11.72 -17.64
CA LYS A 108 -8.96 -12.78 -16.98
C LYS A 108 -9.00 -12.54 -15.46
N ALA A 109 -7.87 -12.25 -14.83
CA ALA A 109 -7.81 -11.98 -13.41
C ALA A 109 -8.62 -10.75 -13.02
N ARG A 110 -8.53 -9.66 -13.80
CA ARG A 110 -9.31 -8.46 -13.56
C ARG A 110 -10.81 -8.71 -13.71
N ALA A 111 -11.20 -9.41 -14.75
CA ALA A 111 -12.61 -9.74 -14.99
C ALA A 111 -13.18 -10.57 -13.84
N ALA A 112 -12.43 -11.53 -13.33
CA ALA A 112 -12.85 -12.36 -12.18
C ALA A 112 -13.08 -11.54 -10.91
N LEU A 113 -12.40 -10.40 -10.78
CA LEU A 113 -12.55 -9.49 -9.63
C LEU A 113 -13.54 -8.35 -9.89
N GLY A 114 -14.14 -8.28 -11.08
CA GLY A 114 -15.02 -7.17 -11.45
C GLY A 114 -14.29 -5.86 -11.72
N LEU A 115 -13.03 -5.93 -12.09
CA LEU A 115 -12.20 -4.74 -12.34
C LEU A 115 -12.10 -4.39 -13.81
#